data_50828e9c5d22c2616900e50d2e0baaed
#
_entry.id   50828e9c5d22c2616900e50d2e0baaed
#
_cell.length_a   1.000
_cell.length_b   1.000
_cell.length_c   1.000
_cell.angle_alpha   90.00
_cell.angle_beta   90.00
_cell.angle_gamma   90.00
#
_symmetry.space_group_name_H-M   'P 1'
#
loop_
_entity.id
_entity.type
_entity.pdbx_description
1 polymer ?
#
loop_
_entity_poly.entity_id
_entity_poly.type
_entity_poly.pdbx_seq_one_letter_code
_entity_poly.pdbx_strand_id
1 'polypeptide(L)'
;MSEIFSGIGFDAHKFGDKKGAWIACLEWPESLACEGHSDGDVVAHAICDALLSAANLGDLGSNFGTSDPKWAGVSGANLLAEVYNLITAEKFKIQNVSAQLIGNSPKIGPRRDEAIAAISSALSGARVSLSATTTDGMGFTGSGEGLAALATVLIAR
;
A
#
# COMPACT_ATOMS: atom_id res chain seq x y z
N MET A 1 30.70 0.92 -1.70
CA MET A 1 29.68 0.62 -0.66
C MET A 1 28.32 1.03 -1.21
N SER A 2 27.30 0.20 -1.03
CA SER A 2 25.94 0.58 -1.41
C SER A 2 25.41 1.65 -0.47
N GLU A 3 24.81 2.71 -1.02
CA GLU A 3 24.07 3.69 -0.23
C GLU A 3 22.68 3.12 0.09
N ILE A 4 22.26 3.23 1.34
CA ILE A 4 20.95 2.72 1.82
C ILE A 4 20.07 3.91 2.18
N PHE A 5 18.82 3.84 1.71
CA PHE A 5 17.80 4.87 1.94
C PHE A 5 16.57 4.24 2.55
N SER A 6 16.00 4.92 3.54
CA SER A 6 14.74 4.52 4.16
C SER A 6 13.61 5.44 3.70
N GLY A 7 12.41 4.90 3.60
CA GLY A 7 11.21 5.66 3.33
C GLY A 7 10.06 5.26 4.24
N ILE A 8 9.14 6.19 4.44
CA ILE A 8 7.91 5.99 5.19
C ILE A 8 6.73 6.42 4.32
N GLY A 9 5.64 5.67 4.40
CA GLY A 9 4.37 6.00 3.75
C GLY A 9 3.21 5.75 4.69
N PHE A 10 2.21 6.57 4.59
CA PHE A 10 0.95 6.45 5.32
C PHE A 10 -0.19 6.73 4.36
N ASP A 11 -1.25 5.92 4.44
CA ASP A 11 -2.49 6.17 3.71
C ASP A 11 -3.70 5.84 4.57
N ALA A 12 -4.80 6.51 4.33
CA ALA A 12 -6.06 6.26 5.01
C ALA A 12 -7.24 6.52 4.07
N HIS A 13 -8.21 5.62 4.11
CA HIS A 13 -9.43 5.71 3.31
C HIS A 13 -10.65 5.43 4.16
N LYS A 14 -11.71 6.19 3.89
CA LYS A 14 -13.04 5.95 4.44
C LYS A 14 -13.66 4.73 3.78
N PHE A 15 -14.44 3.95 4.52
CA PHE A 15 -15.30 2.92 3.94
C PHE A 15 -16.45 3.53 3.14
N GLY A 16 -16.74 2.92 1.98
CA GLY A 16 -17.96 3.13 1.25
C GLY A 16 -19.06 2.17 1.70
N ASP A 17 -20.16 2.13 0.93
CA ASP A 17 -21.33 1.30 1.23
C ASP A 17 -21.30 -0.07 0.56
N LYS A 18 -20.35 -0.32 -0.33
CA LYS A 18 -20.24 -1.56 -1.10
C LYS A 18 -19.24 -2.52 -0.49
N LYS A 19 -19.53 -3.82 -0.59
CA LYS A 19 -18.57 -4.88 -0.29
C LYS A 19 -17.62 -5.12 -1.45
N GLY A 20 -16.54 -5.88 -1.19
CA GLY A 20 -15.50 -6.19 -2.16
C GLY A 20 -14.30 -5.27 -2.02
N ALA A 21 -13.72 -5.19 -0.81
CA ALA A 21 -12.52 -4.40 -0.56
C ALA A 21 -11.30 -4.99 -1.30
N TRP A 22 -10.44 -4.11 -1.81
CA TRP A 22 -9.10 -4.44 -2.25
C TRP A 22 -8.11 -3.94 -1.20
N ILE A 23 -7.42 -4.84 -0.52
CA ILE A 23 -6.44 -4.53 0.53
C ILE A 23 -5.26 -5.48 0.40
N ALA A 24 -4.05 -4.91 0.41
CA ALA A 24 -2.80 -5.65 0.24
C ALA A 24 -2.77 -6.48 -1.06
N CYS A 25 -3.26 -5.88 -2.15
CA CYS A 25 -3.37 -6.49 -3.49
C CYS A 25 -4.27 -7.72 -3.57
N LEU A 26 -5.14 -7.95 -2.59
CA LEU A 26 -6.13 -9.04 -2.59
C LEU A 26 -7.56 -8.49 -2.49
N GLU A 27 -8.48 -9.21 -3.12
CA GLU A 27 -9.90 -8.98 -2.93
C GLU A 27 -10.40 -9.64 -1.63
N TRP A 28 -11.22 -8.89 -0.88
CA TRP A 28 -11.89 -9.30 0.34
C TRP A 28 -13.39 -9.13 0.16
N PRO A 29 -14.09 -10.13 -0.41
CA PRO A 29 -15.47 -9.98 -0.88
C PRO A 29 -16.47 -9.57 0.20
N GLU A 30 -16.23 -9.99 1.45
CA GLU A 30 -17.14 -9.71 2.57
C GLU A 30 -16.86 -8.40 3.31
N SER A 31 -15.71 -7.76 3.04
CA SER A 31 -15.34 -6.49 3.67
C SER A 31 -15.85 -5.30 2.87
N LEU A 32 -16.18 -4.21 3.56
CA LEU A 32 -16.53 -2.95 2.92
C LEU A 32 -15.35 -2.42 2.12
N ALA A 33 -15.61 -2.02 0.90
CA ALA A 33 -14.62 -1.36 0.05
C ALA A 33 -14.36 0.05 0.55
N CYS A 34 -13.11 0.50 0.45
CA CYS A 34 -12.76 1.87 0.72
C CYS A 34 -13.14 2.78 -0.46
N GLU A 35 -13.57 4.00 -0.16
CA GLU A 35 -13.74 5.07 -1.15
C GLU A 35 -12.39 5.57 -1.63
N GLY A 36 -12.26 5.91 -2.92
CA GLY A 36 -11.03 6.46 -3.46
C GLY A 36 -11.07 6.58 -4.99
N HIS A 37 -10.08 7.27 -5.53
CA HIS A 37 -9.91 7.45 -6.98
C HIS A 37 -9.42 6.16 -7.67
N SER A 38 -8.66 5.35 -6.94
CA SER A 38 -8.19 4.01 -7.31
C SER A 38 -9.06 2.92 -6.67
N ASP A 39 -8.54 1.73 -6.42
CA ASP A 39 -9.24 0.65 -5.74
C ASP A 39 -9.35 0.81 -4.21
N GLY A 40 -8.76 1.87 -3.64
CA GLY A 40 -8.79 2.14 -2.20
C GLY A 40 -7.89 1.24 -1.35
N ASP A 41 -6.90 0.58 -1.96
CA ASP A 41 -5.95 -0.28 -1.26
C ASP A 41 -4.93 0.54 -0.44
N VAL A 42 -5.28 0.81 0.81
CA VAL A 42 -4.45 1.62 1.73
C VAL A 42 -3.05 1.03 1.93
N VAL A 43 -2.90 -0.30 1.89
CA VAL A 43 -1.60 -0.96 2.09
C VAL A 43 -0.70 -0.73 0.87
N ALA A 44 -1.23 -0.94 -0.33
CA ALA A 44 -0.48 -0.69 -1.57
C ALA A 44 -0.09 0.78 -1.69
N HIS A 45 -0.99 1.71 -1.37
CA HIS A 45 -0.72 3.15 -1.42
C HIS A 45 0.35 3.58 -0.41
N ALA A 46 0.29 3.10 0.83
CA ALA A 46 1.32 3.38 1.82
C ALA A 46 2.71 2.86 1.39
N ILE A 47 2.77 1.68 0.78
CA ILE A 47 4.03 1.13 0.25
C ILE A 47 4.54 1.98 -0.93
N CYS A 48 3.66 2.40 -1.83
CA CYS A 48 4.03 3.29 -2.94
C CYS A 48 4.67 4.59 -2.43
N ASP A 49 4.03 5.25 -1.46
CA ASP A 49 4.56 6.49 -0.88
C ASP A 49 5.89 6.26 -0.17
N ALA A 50 6.04 5.15 0.55
CA ALA A 50 7.30 4.81 1.20
C ALA A 50 8.45 4.63 0.18
N LEU A 51 8.19 3.94 -0.94
CA LEU A 51 9.18 3.73 -2.01
C LEU A 51 9.55 5.03 -2.71
N LEU A 52 8.57 5.85 -3.06
CA LEU A 52 8.78 7.16 -3.68
C LEU A 52 9.56 8.10 -2.76
N SER A 53 9.19 8.13 -1.47
CA SER A 53 9.87 8.91 -0.45
C SER A 53 11.33 8.48 -0.29
N ALA A 54 11.62 7.18 -0.21
CA ALA A 54 12.98 6.66 -0.09
C ALA A 54 13.86 7.04 -1.29
N ALA A 55 13.28 7.04 -2.50
CA ALA A 55 13.98 7.40 -3.74
C ALA A 55 14.04 8.91 -4.01
N ASN A 56 13.44 9.74 -3.14
CA ASN A 56 13.28 11.18 -3.34
C ASN A 56 12.53 11.54 -4.65
N LEU A 57 11.50 10.75 -4.97
CA LEU A 57 10.66 10.92 -6.17
C LEU A 57 9.27 11.51 -5.85
N GLY A 58 9.12 12.13 -4.68
CA GLY A 58 7.85 12.73 -4.25
C GLY A 58 6.90 11.70 -3.63
N ASP A 59 5.65 11.72 -4.04
CA ASP A 59 4.55 10.93 -3.50
C ASP A 59 3.58 10.45 -4.60
N LEU A 60 2.55 9.69 -4.23
CA LEU A 60 1.53 9.22 -5.17
C LEU A 60 0.82 10.39 -5.86
N GLY A 61 0.48 11.42 -5.12
CA GLY A 61 -0.25 12.56 -5.65
C GLY A 61 0.53 13.30 -6.75
N SER A 62 1.84 13.45 -6.58
CA SER A 62 2.70 14.12 -7.56
C SER A 62 3.00 13.27 -8.80
N ASN A 63 3.01 11.94 -8.67
CA ASN A 63 3.31 11.03 -9.77
C ASN A 63 2.06 10.48 -10.48
N PHE A 64 0.96 10.27 -9.74
CA PHE A 64 -0.26 9.59 -10.21
C PHE A 64 -1.52 10.39 -9.85
N GLY A 65 -1.45 11.71 -9.98
CA GLY A 65 -2.51 12.62 -9.55
C GLY A 65 -3.87 12.31 -10.18
N THR A 66 -4.93 12.73 -9.48
CA THR A 66 -6.33 12.47 -9.87
C THR A 66 -6.77 13.16 -11.16
N SER A 67 -5.97 14.08 -11.69
CA SER A 67 -6.24 14.80 -12.94
C SER A 67 -5.96 13.98 -14.21
N ASP A 68 -5.16 12.91 -14.11
CA ASP A 68 -4.86 12.05 -15.25
C ASP A 68 -5.82 10.85 -15.29
N PRO A 69 -6.72 10.77 -16.32
CA PRO A 69 -7.66 9.67 -16.44
C PRO A 69 -7.03 8.28 -16.52
N LYS A 70 -5.76 8.19 -16.87
CA LYS A 70 -4.99 6.94 -16.95
C LYS A 70 -5.01 6.18 -15.61
N TRP A 71 -5.05 6.92 -14.50
CA TRP A 71 -4.97 6.35 -13.16
C TRP A 71 -6.32 6.16 -12.48
N ALA A 72 -7.42 6.54 -13.14
CA ALA A 72 -8.76 6.32 -12.61
C ALA A 72 -9.06 4.82 -12.49
N GLY A 73 -9.41 4.36 -11.28
CA GLY A 73 -9.73 2.95 -11.03
C GLY A 73 -8.52 2.00 -11.09
N VAL A 74 -7.30 2.52 -11.12
CA VAL A 74 -6.10 1.68 -11.14
C VAL A 74 -6.02 0.82 -9.88
N SER A 75 -5.59 -0.44 -10.02
CA SER A 75 -5.38 -1.33 -8.87
C SER A 75 -4.11 -0.96 -8.09
N GLY A 76 -4.13 -1.23 -6.78
CA GLY A 76 -2.94 -1.07 -5.94
C GLY A 76 -1.75 -1.87 -6.44
N ALA A 77 -1.97 -3.08 -6.97
CA ALA A 77 -0.92 -3.90 -7.58
C ALA A 77 -0.28 -3.22 -8.79
N ASN A 78 -1.09 -2.59 -9.65
CA ASN A 78 -0.56 -1.86 -10.81
C ASN A 78 0.20 -0.60 -10.40
N LEU A 79 -0.28 0.14 -9.38
CA LEU A 79 0.46 1.27 -8.83
C LEU A 79 1.82 0.85 -8.26
N LEU A 80 1.87 -0.25 -7.51
CA LEU A 80 3.13 -0.81 -7.01
C LEU A 80 4.09 -1.17 -8.13
N ALA A 81 3.59 -1.79 -9.21
CA ALA A 81 4.42 -2.13 -10.37
C ALA A 81 4.99 -0.88 -11.07
N GLU A 82 4.18 0.17 -11.22
CA GLU A 82 4.65 1.44 -11.79
C GLU A 82 5.69 2.13 -10.90
N VAL A 83 5.46 2.18 -9.59
CA VAL A 83 6.44 2.73 -8.63
C VAL A 83 7.74 1.91 -8.66
N TYR A 84 7.64 0.58 -8.73
CA TYR A 84 8.81 -0.29 -8.90
C TYR A 84 9.62 0.11 -10.15
N ASN A 85 8.94 0.34 -11.28
CA ASN A 85 9.60 0.78 -12.52
C ASN A 85 10.30 2.14 -12.34
N LEU A 86 9.64 3.11 -11.67
CA LEU A 86 10.22 4.42 -11.40
C LEU A 86 11.51 4.32 -10.57
N ILE A 87 11.49 3.61 -9.45
CA ILE A 87 12.68 3.51 -8.58
C ILE A 87 13.81 2.71 -9.24
N THR A 88 13.47 1.70 -10.06
CA THR A 88 14.46 0.90 -10.80
C THR A 88 15.13 1.71 -11.90
N ALA A 89 14.41 2.61 -12.56
CA ALA A 89 14.98 3.54 -13.53
C ALA A 89 16.05 4.44 -12.90
N GLU A 90 15.87 4.80 -11.63
CA GLU A 90 16.85 5.53 -10.81
C GLU A 90 17.92 4.62 -10.18
N LYS A 91 18.01 3.35 -10.63
CA LYS A 91 18.97 2.33 -10.21
C LYS A 91 18.85 1.87 -8.75
N PHE A 92 17.72 2.12 -8.12
CA PHE A 92 17.45 1.58 -6.79
C PHE A 92 16.99 0.12 -6.84
N LYS A 93 17.33 -0.61 -5.79
CA LYS A 93 16.85 -1.99 -5.52
C LYS A 93 16.15 -2.01 -4.16
N ILE A 94 14.98 -2.62 -4.10
CA ILE A 94 14.27 -2.82 -2.84
C ILE A 94 15.00 -3.87 -2.01
N GLN A 95 15.35 -3.52 -0.76
CA GLN A 95 15.95 -4.43 0.19
C GLN A 95 14.89 -5.14 1.02
N ASN A 96 13.90 -4.38 1.51
CA ASN A 96 12.70 -4.91 2.15
C ASN A 96 11.58 -3.88 2.19
N VAL A 97 10.37 -4.40 2.34
CA VAL A 97 9.14 -3.66 2.62
C VAL A 97 8.54 -4.20 3.91
N SER A 98 8.12 -3.32 4.81
CA SER A 98 7.33 -3.67 5.99
C SER A 98 6.09 -2.79 6.03
N ALA A 99 4.91 -3.40 6.07
CA ALA A 99 3.65 -2.69 6.11
C ALA A 99 2.76 -3.18 7.24
N GLN A 100 1.92 -2.30 7.75
CA GLN A 100 0.93 -2.59 8.78
C GLN A 100 -0.42 -2.02 8.39
N LEU A 101 -1.43 -2.88 8.32
CA LEU A 101 -2.83 -2.46 8.22
C LEU A 101 -3.36 -2.08 9.61
N ILE A 102 -4.07 -0.97 9.70
CA ILE A 102 -4.66 -0.46 10.94
C ILE A 102 -6.17 -0.36 10.76
N GLY A 103 -6.92 -1.16 11.51
CA GLY A 103 -8.38 -1.17 11.44
C GLY A 103 -9.01 -2.46 11.90
N ASN A 104 -10.34 -2.52 11.83
CA ASN A 104 -11.11 -3.65 12.37
C ASN A 104 -11.31 -4.79 11.35
N SER A 105 -11.32 -4.47 10.06
CA SER A 105 -11.60 -5.41 8.96
C SER A 105 -10.89 -4.92 7.67
N PRO A 106 -10.42 -5.85 6.79
CA PRO A 106 -10.47 -7.29 6.92
C PRO A 106 -9.47 -7.85 7.94
N LYS A 107 -9.70 -9.08 8.40
CA LYS A 107 -8.73 -9.81 9.24
C LYS A 107 -7.64 -10.41 8.35
N ILE A 108 -6.47 -9.81 8.36
CA ILE A 108 -5.34 -10.21 7.48
C ILE A 108 -4.81 -11.60 7.81
N GLY A 109 -4.81 -11.98 9.09
CA GLY A 109 -4.14 -13.20 9.58
C GLY A 109 -4.37 -14.45 8.74
N PRO A 110 -5.62 -14.85 8.42
CA PRO A 110 -5.90 -16.07 7.65
C PRO A 110 -5.33 -16.08 6.22
N ARG A 111 -5.13 -14.91 5.62
CA ARG A 111 -4.64 -14.77 4.24
C ARG A 111 -3.36 -13.94 4.13
N ARG A 112 -2.62 -13.82 5.23
CA ARG A 112 -1.39 -13.01 5.29
C ARG A 112 -0.37 -13.43 4.24
N ASP A 113 -0.12 -14.71 4.08
CA ASP A 113 0.88 -15.21 3.14
C ASP A 113 0.46 -14.97 1.68
N GLU A 114 -0.83 -15.06 1.36
CA GLU A 114 -1.36 -14.67 0.05
C GLU A 114 -1.13 -13.17 -0.22
N ALA A 115 -1.42 -12.32 0.77
CA ALA A 115 -1.24 -10.87 0.65
C ALA A 115 0.24 -10.50 0.46
N ILE A 116 1.14 -11.11 1.25
CA ILE A 116 2.58 -10.94 1.09
C ILE A 116 3.03 -11.36 -0.30
N ALA A 117 2.57 -12.50 -0.79
CA ALA A 117 2.91 -12.99 -2.13
C ALA A 117 2.39 -12.06 -3.23
N ALA A 118 1.18 -11.52 -3.10
CA ALA A 118 0.61 -10.58 -4.07
C ALA A 118 1.40 -9.26 -4.13
N ILE A 119 1.73 -8.66 -2.99
CA ILE A 119 2.57 -7.46 -2.94
C ILE A 119 3.97 -7.73 -3.49
N SER A 120 4.60 -8.83 -3.07
CA SER A 120 5.92 -9.23 -3.54
C SER A 120 5.94 -9.41 -5.06
N SER A 121 4.92 -10.05 -5.63
CA SER A 121 4.77 -10.22 -7.08
C SER A 121 4.70 -8.88 -7.81
N ALA A 122 3.91 -7.93 -7.31
CA ALA A 122 3.81 -6.58 -7.88
C ALA A 122 5.15 -5.81 -7.82
N LEU A 123 6.02 -6.14 -6.86
CA LEU A 123 7.35 -5.56 -6.67
C LEU A 123 8.49 -6.47 -7.17
N SER A 124 8.22 -7.30 -8.18
CA SER A 124 9.20 -8.18 -8.83
C SER A 124 9.97 -9.10 -7.87
N GLY A 125 9.29 -9.64 -6.86
CA GLY A 125 9.86 -10.59 -5.91
C GLY A 125 10.54 -9.95 -4.69
N ALA A 126 10.27 -8.68 -4.41
CA ALA A 126 10.82 -8.02 -3.23
C ALA A 126 10.41 -8.71 -1.92
N ARG A 127 11.29 -8.66 -0.93
CA ARG A 127 10.99 -9.15 0.43
C ARG A 127 9.96 -8.23 1.10
N VAL A 128 8.82 -8.82 1.49
CA VAL A 128 7.69 -8.11 2.12
C VAL A 128 7.34 -8.75 3.45
N SER A 129 7.06 -7.94 4.44
CA SER A 129 6.37 -8.33 5.67
C SER A 129 5.09 -7.53 5.84
N LEU A 130 4.04 -8.18 6.33
CA LEU A 130 2.74 -7.56 6.55
C LEU A 130 2.20 -7.95 7.93
N SER A 131 1.82 -6.94 8.69
CA SER A 131 1.14 -7.07 9.98
C SER A 131 -0.20 -6.34 9.97
N ALA A 132 -1.00 -6.55 10.99
CA ALA A 132 -2.23 -5.81 11.20
C ALA A 132 -2.42 -5.53 12.69
N THR A 133 -3.07 -4.42 12.99
CA THR A 133 -3.43 -4.01 14.34
C THR A 133 -4.79 -3.32 14.36
N THR A 134 -5.35 -3.18 15.55
CA THR A 134 -6.52 -2.33 15.80
C THR A 134 -6.13 -1.14 16.64
N THR A 135 -7.03 -0.20 16.82
CA THR A 135 -6.88 0.96 17.72
C THR A 135 -7.83 0.86 18.92
N ASP A 136 -8.25 -0.36 19.28
CA ASP A 136 -9.08 -0.65 20.46
C ASP A 136 -10.36 0.22 20.54
N GLY A 137 -11.02 0.40 19.40
CA GLY A 137 -12.26 1.18 19.30
C GLY A 137 -12.04 2.71 19.23
N MET A 138 -10.81 3.18 19.26
CA MET A 138 -10.49 4.62 19.22
C MET A 138 -10.29 5.13 17.79
N GLY A 139 -10.73 6.37 17.55
CA GLY A 139 -10.55 7.06 16.29
C GLY A 139 -11.31 6.42 15.12
N PHE A 140 -11.09 6.91 13.90
CA PHE A 140 -11.81 6.45 12.71
C PHE A 140 -11.53 4.99 12.36
N THR A 141 -10.35 4.49 12.65
CA THR A 141 -10.00 3.08 12.44
C THR A 141 -10.66 2.17 13.45
N GLY A 142 -10.80 2.61 14.70
CA GLY A 142 -11.43 1.85 15.78
C GLY A 142 -12.95 1.91 15.75
N SER A 143 -13.55 3.03 15.34
CA SER A 143 -15.00 3.19 15.16
C SER A 143 -15.54 2.46 13.92
N GLY A 144 -14.67 2.01 13.01
CA GLY A 144 -15.09 1.35 11.77
C GLY A 144 -15.50 2.31 10.66
N GLU A 145 -15.03 3.56 10.71
CA GLU A 145 -15.28 4.54 9.65
C GLU A 145 -14.36 4.34 8.44
N GLY A 146 -13.19 3.74 8.65
CA GLY A 146 -12.22 3.53 7.59
C GLY A 146 -11.03 2.69 8.03
N LEU A 147 -10.04 2.64 7.16
CA LEU A 147 -8.77 1.94 7.34
C LEU A 147 -7.61 2.91 7.19
N ALA A 148 -6.50 2.56 7.83
CA ALA A 148 -5.21 3.19 7.57
C ALA A 148 -4.14 2.11 7.35
N ALA A 149 -3.04 2.51 6.74
CA ALA A 149 -1.84 1.69 6.65
C ALA A 149 -0.59 2.54 6.82
N LEU A 150 0.42 1.94 7.43
CA LEU A 150 1.76 2.49 7.54
C LEU A 150 2.73 1.54 6.85
N ALA A 151 3.67 2.08 6.11
CA ALA A 151 4.72 1.29 5.50
C ALA A 151 6.10 1.93 5.73
N THR A 152 7.10 1.08 5.85
CA THR A 152 8.50 1.47 5.79
C THR A 152 9.23 0.61 4.76
N VAL A 153 10.20 1.19 4.10
CA VAL A 153 11.01 0.49 3.11
C VAL A 153 12.49 0.80 3.30
N LEU A 154 13.33 -0.13 2.87
CA LEU A 154 14.74 0.11 2.61
C LEU A 154 15.01 -0.15 1.14
N ILE A 155 15.68 0.79 0.49
CA ILE A 155 16.19 0.66 -0.87
C ILE A 155 17.69 0.94 -0.88
N ALA A 156 18.39 0.47 -1.89
CA ALA A 156 19.82 0.69 -2.04
C ALA A 156 20.22 0.90 -3.51
N ARG A 157 21.30 1.63 -3.74
CA ARG A 157 21.96 1.75 -5.04
C ARG A 157 23.47 1.81 -4.91
#